data_b84d086c9fbbf8ca040d5f43fb7d3a48
#
_entry.id   b84d086c9fbbf8ca040d5f43fb7d3a48
#
_cell.length_a   1.000
_cell.length_b   1.000
_cell.length_c   1.000
_cell.angle_alpha   90.00
_cell.angle_beta   90.00
_cell.angle_gamma   90.00
#
_symmetry.space_group_name_H-M   'P 1'
#
loop_
_entity.id
_entity.type
_entity.pdbx_description
1 polymer ?
#
loop_
_entity_poly.entity_id
_entity_poly.type
_entity_poly.pdbx_seq_one_letter_code
_entity_poly.pdbx_strand_id
1 'polypeptide(L)'
;MNPENRPIRSIFTVMSTAIRTLEKEGRLTMEKSYIPHGSTSVYEHSVKVAYTSLYFARRFRLNIDEKSLIRGALLHDYFLYDWHEKDKSHRLHGFYHPSTALRNAKEDFDLNPIEENMIVRHMFPLTPIPPRYKEAWILCLADKYCATIETLFPLLMWKVL
;
A
#
# COMPACT_ATOMS: atom_id res chain seq x y z
N MET A 1 8.97 27.70 -7.82
CA MET A 1 9.91 26.67 -7.33
C MET A 1 9.91 25.52 -8.34
N ASN A 2 11.07 25.18 -8.90
CA ASN A 2 11.17 24.18 -9.96
C ASN A 2 10.80 22.78 -9.38
N PRO A 3 9.82 22.04 -9.93
CA PRO A 3 9.41 20.74 -9.41
C PRO A 3 10.52 19.66 -9.51
N GLU A 4 11.60 19.93 -10.25
CA GLU A 4 12.72 19.00 -10.45
C GLU A 4 13.61 18.81 -9.22
N ASN A 5 13.52 19.67 -8.22
CA ASN A 5 14.42 19.72 -7.07
C ASN A 5 13.74 19.39 -5.73
N ARG A 6 12.65 18.59 -5.73
CA ARG A 6 12.14 18.07 -4.46
C ARG A 6 13.01 16.87 -4.06
N PRO A 7 13.89 17.03 -3.07
CA PRO A 7 14.87 16.00 -2.75
C PRO A 7 14.18 14.75 -2.19
N ILE A 8 14.83 13.59 -2.38
CA ILE A 8 14.44 12.29 -1.79
C ILE A 8 14.10 12.43 -0.29
N ARG A 9 14.81 13.30 0.45
CA ARG A 9 14.49 13.65 1.83
C ARG A 9 13.03 14.07 2.06
N SER A 10 12.37 14.71 1.10
CA SER A 10 10.97 15.12 1.24
C SER A 10 10.00 13.92 1.16
N ILE A 11 10.33 12.84 0.44
CA ILE A 11 9.54 11.59 0.42
C ILE A 11 9.56 10.95 1.81
N PHE A 12 10.74 10.77 2.39
CA PHE A 12 10.88 10.21 3.74
C PHE A 12 10.15 11.03 4.80
N THR A 13 10.24 12.36 4.72
CA THR A 13 9.57 13.23 5.68
C THR A 13 8.04 13.10 5.60
N VAL A 14 7.49 13.12 4.39
CA VAL A 14 6.03 13.00 4.20
C VAL A 14 5.53 11.62 4.63
N MET A 15 6.25 10.55 4.24
CA MET A 15 5.92 9.19 4.62
C MET A 15 6.01 8.97 6.14
N SER A 16 7.11 9.39 6.79
CA SER A 16 7.26 9.19 8.24
C SER A 16 6.19 9.93 9.03
N THR A 17 5.68 11.05 8.53
CA THR A 17 4.57 11.76 9.14
C THR A 17 3.27 10.95 8.99
N ALA A 18 2.96 10.45 7.79
CA ALA A 18 1.78 9.65 7.53
C ALA A 18 1.78 8.34 8.35
N ILE A 19 2.90 7.64 8.37
CA ILE A 19 3.07 6.40 9.15
C ILE A 19 2.80 6.66 10.63
N ARG A 20 3.47 7.66 11.25
CA ARG A 20 3.25 7.98 12.66
C ARG A 20 1.81 8.35 12.98
N THR A 21 1.13 9.04 12.06
CA THR A 21 -0.28 9.38 12.23
C THR A 21 -1.14 8.11 12.24
N LEU A 22 -0.97 7.23 11.26
CA LEU A 22 -1.74 5.98 11.17
C LEU A 22 -1.42 4.98 12.31
N GLU A 23 -0.15 4.92 12.76
CA GLU A 23 0.23 4.10 13.92
C GLU A 23 -0.41 4.60 15.23
N LYS A 24 -0.60 5.92 15.36
CA LYS A 24 -1.23 6.52 16.54
C LYS A 24 -2.75 6.39 16.54
N GLU A 25 -3.37 6.48 15.37
CA GLU A 25 -4.82 6.55 15.20
C GLU A 25 -5.48 5.17 15.07
N GLY A 26 -4.72 4.15 14.65
CA GLY A 26 -5.26 2.82 14.36
C GLY A 26 -4.29 1.67 14.65
N ARG A 27 -4.59 0.53 14.04
CA ARG A 27 -3.91 -0.76 14.25
C ARG A 27 -2.78 -1.04 13.23
N LEU A 28 -2.20 -0.02 12.58
CA LEU A 28 -1.19 -0.22 11.51
C LEU A 28 0.00 -1.08 11.96
N THR A 29 0.41 -0.96 13.22
CA THR A 29 1.52 -1.76 13.77
C THR A 29 1.25 -3.25 13.80
N MET A 30 -0.02 -3.70 13.78
CA MET A 30 -0.37 -5.13 13.72
C MET A 30 0.09 -5.79 12.43
N GLU A 31 0.20 -5.04 11.33
CA GLU A 31 0.70 -5.54 10.05
C GLU A 31 2.12 -6.09 10.13
N LYS A 32 2.91 -5.71 11.16
CA LYS A 32 4.25 -6.24 11.41
C LYS A 32 4.26 -7.75 11.73
N SER A 33 3.12 -8.27 12.19
CA SER A 33 2.97 -9.68 12.57
C SER A 33 2.54 -10.58 11.42
N TYR A 34 2.15 -10.04 10.27
CA TYR A 34 1.64 -10.80 9.13
C TYR A 34 2.61 -10.76 7.96
N ILE A 35 2.83 -11.92 7.31
CA ILE A 35 3.76 -12.07 6.17
C ILE A 35 2.95 -12.35 4.91
N PRO A 36 2.85 -11.40 3.95
CA PRO A 36 2.13 -11.62 2.70
C PRO A 36 2.96 -12.41 1.68
N HIS A 37 4.28 -12.16 1.60
CA HIS A 37 5.16 -12.76 0.60
C HIS A 37 6.57 -12.98 1.18
N GLY A 38 7.13 -14.17 0.99
CA GLY A 38 8.52 -14.48 1.37
C GLY A 38 8.79 -14.24 2.86
N SER A 39 9.68 -13.32 3.19
CA SER A 39 10.04 -12.93 4.56
C SER A 39 9.63 -11.48 4.91
N THR A 40 8.92 -10.79 4.02
CA THR A 40 8.51 -9.39 4.18
C THR A 40 7.17 -9.34 4.91
N SER A 41 7.05 -8.53 5.96
CA SER A 41 5.76 -8.30 6.64
C SER A 41 4.81 -7.45 5.79
N VAL A 42 3.50 -7.52 6.07
CA VAL A 42 2.49 -6.64 5.43
C VAL A 42 2.88 -5.17 5.61
N TYR A 43 3.34 -4.80 6.81
CA TYR A 43 3.80 -3.46 7.12
C TYR A 43 4.96 -3.01 6.21
N GLU A 44 6.01 -3.83 6.10
CA GLU A 44 7.16 -3.51 5.25
C GLU A 44 6.78 -3.42 3.78
N HIS A 45 5.92 -4.33 3.32
CA HIS A 45 5.37 -4.31 1.97
C HIS A 45 4.60 -3.01 1.72
N SER A 46 3.65 -2.65 2.58
CA SER A 46 2.84 -1.43 2.46
C SER A 46 3.70 -0.15 2.46
N VAL A 47 4.75 -0.10 3.29
CA VAL A 47 5.71 1.01 3.28
C VAL A 47 6.48 1.11 1.96
N LYS A 48 6.96 -0.02 1.41
CA LYS A 48 7.65 -0.06 0.11
C LYS A 48 6.72 0.34 -1.03
N VAL A 49 5.48 -0.15 -1.01
CA VAL A 49 4.46 0.20 -2.02
C VAL A 49 4.14 1.69 -1.97
N ALA A 50 3.98 2.27 -0.78
CA ALA A 50 3.73 3.71 -0.62
C ALA A 50 4.91 4.55 -1.14
N TYR A 51 6.14 4.17 -0.80
CA TYR A 51 7.35 4.82 -1.32
C TYR A 51 7.41 4.74 -2.85
N THR A 52 7.23 3.55 -3.41
CA THR A 52 7.30 3.31 -4.86
C THR A 52 6.20 4.08 -5.61
N SER A 53 4.98 4.11 -5.05
CA SER A 53 3.86 4.88 -5.61
C SER A 53 4.19 6.37 -5.68
N LEU A 54 4.68 6.94 -4.59
CA LEU A 54 5.04 8.37 -4.56
C LEU A 54 6.24 8.67 -5.45
N TYR A 55 7.24 7.77 -5.49
CA TYR A 55 8.38 7.90 -6.39
C TYR A 55 7.94 7.91 -7.86
N PHE A 56 7.07 6.99 -8.28
CA PHE A 56 6.52 6.98 -9.64
C PHE A 56 5.75 8.27 -9.94
N ALA A 57 4.84 8.67 -9.05
CA ALA A 57 4.05 9.89 -9.24
C ALA A 57 4.93 11.12 -9.47
N ARG A 58 5.98 11.30 -8.67
CA ARG A 58 6.93 12.41 -8.79
C ARG A 58 7.85 12.29 -10.00
N ARG A 59 8.35 11.08 -10.27
CA ARG A 59 9.26 10.82 -11.42
C ARG A 59 8.57 11.11 -12.75
N PHE A 60 7.28 10.78 -12.87
CA PHE A 60 6.49 11.01 -14.07
C PHE A 60 5.69 12.32 -14.01
N ARG A 61 5.92 13.16 -12.98
CA ARG A 61 5.26 14.47 -12.79
C ARG A 61 3.72 14.38 -12.86
N LEU A 62 3.16 13.34 -12.28
CA LEU A 62 1.72 13.12 -12.30
C LEU A 62 1.03 14.10 -11.33
N ASN A 63 -0.04 14.73 -11.81
CA ASN A 63 -0.88 15.58 -10.97
C ASN A 63 -1.86 14.68 -10.18
N ILE A 64 -1.56 14.46 -8.90
CA ILE A 64 -2.27 13.56 -7.97
C ILE A 64 -2.36 14.16 -6.58
N ASP A 65 -3.25 13.62 -5.74
CA ASP A 65 -3.25 13.88 -4.31
C ASP A 65 -2.22 12.99 -3.60
N GLU A 66 -1.03 13.55 -3.33
CA GLU A 66 0.06 12.81 -2.67
C GLU A 66 -0.33 12.30 -1.27
N LYS A 67 -1.16 13.04 -0.52
CA LYS A 67 -1.60 12.62 0.81
C LYS A 67 -2.48 11.37 0.71
N SER A 68 -3.47 11.38 -0.16
CA SER A 68 -4.34 10.23 -0.41
C SER A 68 -3.55 9.05 -0.98
N LEU A 69 -2.60 9.31 -1.90
CA LEU A 69 -1.75 8.26 -2.46
C LEU A 69 -0.96 7.53 -1.37
N ILE A 70 -0.32 8.26 -0.46
CA ILE A 70 0.47 7.67 0.63
C ILE A 70 -0.43 6.91 1.60
N ARG A 71 -1.53 7.52 2.07
CA ARG A 71 -2.43 6.88 3.03
C ARG A 71 -3.10 5.65 2.46
N GLY A 72 -3.63 5.74 1.24
CA GLY A 72 -4.25 4.60 0.56
C GLY A 72 -3.26 3.47 0.28
N ALA A 73 -1.99 3.79 -0.04
CA ALA A 73 -0.95 2.79 -0.23
C ALA A 73 -0.51 2.13 1.09
N LEU A 74 -0.44 2.87 2.20
CA LEU A 74 -0.15 2.29 3.51
C LEU A 74 -1.28 1.39 4.05
N LEU A 75 -2.51 1.59 3.59
CA LEU A 75 -3.70 0.89 4.07
C LEU A 75 -4.27 -0.14 3.07
N HIS A 76 -3.63 -0.34 1.91
CA HIS A 76 -4.23 -1.19 0.87
C HIS A 76 -4.39 -2.65 1.30
N ASP A 77 -3.48 -3.13 2.14
CA ASP A 77 -3.44 -4.49 2.69
C ASP A 77 -3.80 -4.54 4.19
N TYR A 78 -4.64 -3.61 4.66
CA TYR A 78 -5.08 -3.51 6.07
C TYR A 78 -6.09 -4.60 6.46
N PHE A 79 -5.81 -5.87 6.08
CA PHE A 79 -6.70 -7.00 6.35
C PHE A 79 -6.54 -7.60 7.76
N LEU A 80 -5.41 -7.41 8.45
CA LEU A 80 -5.16 -7.71 9.86
C LEU A 80 -5.40 -9.18 10.28
N TYR A 81 -5.03 -10.15 9.44
CA TYR A 81 -5.04 -11.57 9.76
C TYR A 81 -3.93 -12.32 9.00
N ASP A 82 -3.53 -13.51 9.51
CA ASP A 82 -2.62 -14.41 8.79
C ASP A 82 -3.42 -15.28 7.81
N TRP A 83 -3.28 -15.02 6.54
CA TRP A 83 -3.98 -15.77 5.49
C TRP A 83 -3.37 -17.16 5.22
N HIS A 84 -2.18 -17.47 5.79
CA HIS A 84 -1.57 -18.80 5.73
C HIS A 84 -2.18 -19.75 6.75
N GLU A 85 -2.88 -19.26 7.77
CA GLU A 85 -3.63 -20.10 8.67
C GLU A 85 -4.70 -20.89 7.90
N LYS A 86 -4.86 -22.19 8.25
CA LYS A 86 -5.83 -23.09 7.60
C LYS A 86 -7.28 -22.78 8.01
N ASP A 87 -7.72 -21.56 7.73
CA ASP A 87 -9.11 -21.16 7.89
C ASP A 87 -9.82 -21.14 6.54
N LYS A 88 -11.02 -21.71 6.47
CA LYS A 88 -11.86 -21.71 5.26
C LYS A 88 -12.24 -20.28 4.81
N SER A 89 -12.26 -19.31 5.72
CA SER A 89 -12.52 -17.90 5.43
C SER A 89 -11.38 -17.26 4.61
N HIS A 90 -10.17 -17.83 4.66
CA HIS A 90 -9.00 -17.35 3.90
C HIS A 90 -8.93 -17.92 2.46
N ARG A 91 -9.82 -18.83 2.09
CA ARG A 91 -9.91 -19.33 0.71
C ARG A 91 -10.24 -18.15 -0.21
N LEU A 92 -9.51 -18.06 -1.33
CA LEU A 92 -9.63 -16.96 -2.28
C LEU A 92 -9.23 -15.59 -1.68
N HIS A 93 -8.24 -15.58 -0.77
CA HIS A 93 -7.70 -14.36 -0.14
C HIS A 93 -7.50 -13.22 -1.16
N GLY A 94 -6.89 -13.50 -2.32
CA GLY A 94 -6.67 -12.50 -3.38
C GLY A 94 -7.94 -11.77 -3.87
N PHE A 95 -9.13 -12.37 -3.70
CA PHE A 95 -10.39 -11.74 -4.09
C PHE A 95 -11.07 -10.99 -2.95
N TYR A 96 -10.89 -11.43 -1.71
CA TYR A 96 -11.65 -10.92 -0.56
C TYR A 96 -10.86 -9.95 0.33
N HIS A 97 -9.52 -10.05 0.38
CA HIS A 97 -8.73 -9.18 1.26
C HIS A 97 -8.93 -7.67 0.99
N PRO A 98 -9.15 -7.17 -0.27
CA PRO A 98 -9.37 -5.75 -0.47
C PRO A 98 -10.61 -5.23 0.25
N SER A 99 -11.69 -6.02 0.26
CA SER A 99 -12.92 -5.67 0.97
C SER A 99 -12.74 -5.71 2.49
N THR A 100 -11.97 -6.68 2.99
CA THR A 100 -11.63 -6.79 4.41
C THR A 100 -10.72 -5.64 4.84
N ALA A 101 -9.70 -5.32 4.04
CA ALA A 101 -8.82 -4.17 4.28
C ALA A 101 -9.61 -2.86 4.33
N LEU A 102 -10.52 -2.64 3.38
CA LEU A 102 -11.37 -1.45 3.38
C LEU A 102 -12.26 -1.36 4.62
N ARG A 103 -12.89 -2.47 5.02
CA ARG A 103 -13.71 -2.51 6.24
C ARG A 103 -12.90 -2.15 7.48
N ASN A 104 -11.77 -2.82 7.68
CA ASN A 104 -10.90 -2.56 8.84
C ASN A 104 -10.36 -1.13 8.84
N ALA A 105 -9.97 -0.61 7.67
CA ALA A 105 -9.49 0.75 7.55
C ALA A 105 -10.58 1.80 7.87
N LYS A 106 -11.84 1.54 7.51
CA LYS A 106 -12.99 2.39 7.87
C LYS A 106 -13.36 2.34 9.35
N GLU A 107 -13.04 1.25 10.04
CA GLU A 107 -13.22 1.17 11.50
C GLU A 107 -12.25 2.10 12.24
N ASP A 108 -11.02 2.23 11.73
CA ASP A 108 -9.94 2.94 12.42
C ASP A 108 -9.71 4.37 11.89
N PHE A 109 -10.08 4.65 10.64
CA PHE A 109 -9.72 5.90 9.95
C PHE A 109 -10.89 6.49 9.17
N ASP A 110 -10.94 7.83 9.14
CA ASP A 110 -11.77 8.56 8.19
C ASP A 110 -11.08 8.56 6.82
N LEU A 111 -11.67 7.83 5.85
CA LEU A 111 -11.15 7.64 4.51
C LEU A 111 -11.90 8.51 3.50
N ASN A 112 -11.16 9.12 2.59
CA ASN A 112 -11.77 9.81 1.46
C ASN A 112 -12.05 8.84 0.27
N PRO A 113 -12.86 9.24 -0.73
CA PRO A 113 -13.21 8.38 -1.87
C PRO A 113 -12.02 7.88 -2.70
N ILE A 114 -10.89 8.60 -2.73
CA ILE A 114 -9.67 8.17 -3.43
C ILE A 114 -9.05 7.01 -2.67
N GLU A 115 -8.84 7.15 -1.35
CA GLU A 115 -8.28 6.12 -0.47
C GLU A 115 -9.13 4.85 -0.48
N GLU A 116 -10.46 4.97 -0.38
CA GLU A 116 -11.37 3.82 -0.47
C GLU A 116 -11.23 3.08 -1.82
N ASN A 117 -11.17 3.82 -2.93
CA ASN A 117 -11.02 3.23 -4.24
C ASN A 117 -9.65 2.56 -4.41
N MET A 118 -8.60 3.16 -3.87
CA MET A 118 -7.26 2.56 -3.85
C MET A 118 -7.28 1.20 -3.15
N ILE A 119 -7.81 1.14 -1.94
CA ILE A 119 -7.86 -0.08 -1.14
C ILE A 119 -8.68 -1.16 -1.84
N VAL A 120 -9.89 -0.85 -2.31
CA VAL A 120 -10.79 -1.88 -2.85
C VAL A 120 -10.45 -2.32 -4.28
N ARG A 121 -9.62 -1.56 -5.03
CA ARG A 121 -9.32 -1.82 -6.44
C ARG A 121 -7.87 -2.20 -6.74
N HIS A 122 -6.99 -2.26 -5.73
CA HIS A 122 -5.56 -2.53 -5.97
C HIS A 122 -5.31 -3.91 -6.63
N MET A 123 -6.20 -4.88 -6.43
CA MET A 123 -6.07 -6.21 -7.03
C MET A 123 -6.50 -6.31 -8.51
N PHE A 124 -6.86 -5.19 -9.16
CA PHE A 124 -7.11 -5.24 -10.61
C PHE A 124 -5.85 -5.72 -11.36
N PRO A 125 -5.95 -6.60 -12.38
CA PRO A 125 -7.15 -7.16 -13.02
C PRO A 125 -7.68 -8.47 -12.39
N LEU A 126 -7.10 -8.98 -11.31
CA LEU A 126 -7.63 -10.18 -10.64
C LEU A 126 -9.09 -9.96 -10.20
N THR A 127 -9.39 -8.80 -9.63
CA THR A 127 -10.75 -8.32 -9.46
C THR A 127 -11.14 -7.49 -10.69
N PRO A 128 -12.29 -7.75 -11.34
CA PRO A 128 -12.56 -7.25 -12.70
C PRO A 128 -12.90 -5.77 -12.79
N ILE A 129 -13.22 -5.12 -11.66
CA ILE A 129 -13.59 -3.69 -11.67
C ILE A 129 -12.32 -2.83 -11.59
N PRO A 130 -12.04 -1.99 -12.61
CA PRO A 130 -10.82 -1.21 -12.67
C PRO A 130 -10.78 -0.06 -11.65
N PRO A 131 -9.60 0.43 -11.30
CA PRO A 131 -9.42 1.66 -10.54
C PRO A 131 -10.07 2.87 -11.22
N ARG A 132 -10.68 3.75 -10.41
CA ARG A 132 -11.33 4.97 -10.90
C ARG A 132 -10.38 6.17 -10.91
N TYR A 133 -9.49 6.26 -9.92
CA TYR A 133 -8.60 7.40 -9.71
C TYR A 133 -7.18 7.09 -10.16
N LYS A 134 -6.42 8.13 -10.53
CA LYS A 134 -5.01 8.00 -10.94
C LYS A 134 -4.17 7.38 -9.84
N GLU A 135 -4.41 7.79 -8.59
CA GLU A 135 -3.75 7.27 -7.39
C GLU A 135 -3.94 5.75 -7.27
N ALA A 136 -5.13 5.26 -7.52
CA ALA A 136 -5.43 3.83 -7.47
C ALA A 136 -4.74 3.05 -8.60
N TRP A 137 -4.57 3.62 -9.79
CA TRP A 137 -3.77 3.02 -10.87
C TRP A 137 -2.29 2.97 -10.52
N ILE A 138 -1.76 4.06 -9.94
CA ILE A 138 -0.36 4.12 -9.48
C ILE A 138 -0.12 3.05 -8.41
N LEU A 139 -1.01 2.95 -7.44
CA LEU A 139 -0.96 1.92 -6.40
C LEU A 139 -0.96 0.52 -7.00
N CYS A 140 -1.91 0.21 -7.90
CA CYS A 140 -1.99 -1.09 -8.58
C CYS A 140 -0.67 -1.50 -9.23
N LEU A 141 0.00 -0.56 -9.91
CA LEU A 141 1.28 -0.82 -10.58
C LEU A 141 2.42 -0.99 -9.57
N ALA A 142 2.49 -0.13 -8.57
CA ALA A 142 3.52 -0.16 -7.54
C ALA A 142 3.44 -1.42 -6.67
N ASP A 143 2.23 -1.84 -6.28
CA ASP A 143 1.98 -3.07 -5.55
C ASP A 143 2.50 -4.28 -6.32
N LYS A 144 2.09 -4.46 -7.56
CA LYS A 144 2.54 -5.58 -8.41
C LYS A 144 4.04 -5.57 -8.65
N TYR A 145 4.62 -4.39 -8.84
CA TYR A 145 6.07 -4.23 -8.95
C TYR A 145 6.77 -4.69 -7.67
N CYS A 146 6.35 -4.21 -6.50
CA CYS A 146 6.93 -4.57 -5.21
C CYS A 146 6.77 -6.08 -4.93
N ALA A 147 5.56 -6.64 -5.09
CA ALA A 147 5.29 -8.05 -4.89
C ALA A 147 6.14 -8.94 -5.81
N THR A 148 6.33 -8.54 -7.08
CA THR A 148 7.18 -9.26 -8.03
C THR A 148 8.64 -9.26 -7.57
N ILE A 149 9.18 -8.11 -7.17
CA ILE A 149 10.56 -8.00 -6.69
C ILE A 149 10.76 -8.80 -5.40
N GLU A 150 9.82 -8.73 -4.45
CA GLU A 150 9.89 -9.46 -3.18
C GLU A 150 9.85 -10.98 -3.38
N THR A 151 9.12 -11.45 -4.40
CA THR A 151 9.02 -12.88 -4.72
C THR A 151 10.25 -13.38 -5.49
N LEU A 152 10.72 -12.64 -6.49
CA LEU A 152 11.79 -13.09 -7.39
C LEU A 152 13.19 -12.79 -6.86
N PHE A 153 13.34 -11.69 -6.10
CA PHE A 153 14.65 -11.20 -5.66
C PHE A 153 14.69 -10.86 -4.17
N PRO A 154 14.34 -11.81 -3.27
CA PRO A 154 14.23 -11.52 -1.83
C PRO A 154 15.54 -10.98 -1.21
N LEU A 155 16.71 -11.31 -1.79
CA LEU A 155 18.02 -10.85 -1.32
C LEU A 155 18.46 -9.48 -1.87
N LEU A 156 17.84 -9.00 -2.95
CA LEU A 156 18.24 -7.72 -3.59
C LEU A 156 17.63 -6.50 -2.90
N MET A 157 16.44 -6.64 -2.32
CA MET A 157 15.69 -5.52 -1.70
C MET A 157 16.30 -5.03 -0.38
N TRP A 158 17.07 -5.86 0.32
CA TRP A 158 17.68 -5.50 1.60
C TRP A 158 18.84 -4.49 1.47
N LYS A 159 19.37 -4.28 0.27
CA LYS A 159 20.56 -3.40 0.02
C LYS A 159 20.22 -2.00 -0.47
N VAL A 160 18.95 -1.65 -0.68
CA VAL A 160 18.53 -0.39 -1.36
C VAL A 160 17.85 0.60 -0.41
N LEU A 161 17.57 0.22 0.83
CA LEU A 161 17.08 1.07 1.92
C LEU A 161 18.13 1.22 3.02
#